data_6a90d88deae06565cc7d16cbdb309b65
#
_entry.id   6a90d88deae06565cc7d16cbdb309b65
#
_cell.length_a   1.000
_cell.length_b   1.000
_cell.length_c   1.000
_cell.angle_alpha   90.00
_cell.angle_beta   90.00
_cell.angle_gamma   90.00
#
_symmetry.space_group_name_H-M   'P 1'
#
loop_
_entity.id
_entity.type
_entity.pdbx_description
1 polymer ?
#
loop_
_entity_poly.entity_id
_entity_poly.type
_entity_poly.pdbx_seq_one_letter_code
_entity_poly.pdbx_strand_id
1 'polypeptide(L)'
;MKKFILISFCLCVILGVILLNRGRNVNVDIVSKYFVNGNKTFYYPLFNRENIDNYIWEYLNSNMDYGDKLFLDYDYRDNEEGVTITFYFYGENDMGVRYKRESLYVDMGNELVKRVDTQDNSTTSYRALNKKESKYIAFTFDDGPNYNSSKMVDVLSKWGMRATFFVVGNRAIKEEDILLKMVNSGMEIGNHTYSHKLLTKLSSDVIREEITRTDRVIFDITGRNVSLVRPSYGSSNKRVRMCIDRPIIVWDIDTLDWKYHNSKRLSDYILDNVRDGDIVLMHDIYSATVNGVDMVIPKLIDRGYRIVSVSELFSIRGMELESGKVYGRAY
;
A
#
# COMPACT_ATOMS: atom_id res chain seq x y z
N MET A 1 -15.46 -23.11 37.37
CA MET A 1 -14.05 -23.06 36.97
C MET A 1 -14.01 -22.94 35.47
N LYS A 2 -13.88 -21.70 34.97
CA LYS A 2 -13.73 -21.43 33.53
C LYS A 2 -12.25 -21.48 33.20
N LYS A 3 -11.86 -22.42 32.32
CA LYS A 3 -10.48 -22.54 31.81
C LYS A 3 -10.22 -21.37 30.87
N PHE A 4 -9.32 -20.47 31.23
CA PHE A 4 -8.71 -19.53 30.32
C PHE A 4 -7.80 -20.31 29.36
N ILE A 5 -8.12 -20.28 28.09
CA ILE A 5 -7.20 -20.73 27.03
C ILE A 5 -6.31 -19.54 26.70
N LEU A 6 -5.06 -19.64 27.17
CA LEU A 6 -4.01 -18.70 26.81
C LEU A 6 -3.57 -19.02 25.40
N ILE A 7 -4.03 -18.24 24.40
CA ILE A 7 -3.52 -18.33 23.06
C ILE A 7 -2.20 -17.55 23.02
N SER A 8 -1.12 -18.30 22.95
CA SER A 8 0.23 -17.76 22.74
C SER A 8 0.32 -17.16 21.35
N PHE A 9 0.30 -15.83 21.25
CA PHE A 9 0.57 -15.12 20.01
C PHE A 9 2.07 -14.96 19.81
N CYS A 10 2.58 -15.56 18.75
CA CYS A 10 3.92 -15.28 18.28
C CYS A 10 3.93 -13.87 17.67
N LEU A 11 4.38 -12.89 18.43
CA LEU A 11 4.53 -11.49 18.01
C LEU A 11 5.85 -11.36 17.24
N CYS A 12 5.81 -11.34 15.91
CA CYS A 12 6.93 -10.81 15.15
C CYS A 12 6.87 -9.28 15.20
N VAL A 13 7.60 -8.71 16.15
CA VAL A 13 7.78 -7.26 16.27
C VAL A 13 9.00 -6.88 15.46
N ILE A 14 8.83 -6.16 14.36
CA ILE A 14 9.91 -5.42 13.71
C ILE A 14 9.60 -3.95 13.88
N LEU A 15 10.42 -3.27 14.69
CA LEU A 15 10.37 -1.83 14.90
C LEU A 15 10.96 -1.10 13.69
N GLY A 16 10.11 -0.44 12.92
CA GLY A 16 10.53 0.64 12.03
C GLY A 16 10.29 1.98 12.74
N VAL A 17 11.34 2.61 13.25
CA VAL A 17 11.23 3.97 13.81
C VAL A 17 11.30 4.96 12.67
N ILE A 18 10.20 5.65 12.37
CA ILE A 18 10.19 6.80 11.46
C ILE A 18 10.05 8.05 12.32
N LEU A 19 11.16 8.78 12.46
CA LEU A 19 11.17 10.11 13.07
C LEU A 19 10.61 11.12 12.06
N LEU A 20 9.40 11.59 12.28
CA LEU A 20 8.85 12.76 11.60
C LEU A 20 8.85 13.94 12.57
N ASN A 21 9.88 14.77 12.43
CA ASN A 21 9.99 16.02 13.19
C ASN A 21 9.64 17.20 12.27
N ARG A 22 8.47 17.81 12.44
CA ARG A 22 8.20 19.19 11.96
C ARG A 22 7.24 19.92 12.88
N GLY A 23 7.80 20.78 13.69
CA GLY A 23 7.18 22.04 14.12
C GLY A 23 6.33 22.01 15.40
N ARG A 24 6.98 22.29 16.51
CA ARG A 24 6.47 22.77 17.80
C ARG A 24 5.72 21.79 18.72
N ASN A 25 6.48 21.28 19.68
CA ASN A 25 6.16 21.03 21.09
C ASN A 25 5.24 19.90 21.52
N VAL A 26 5.02 18.84 20.72
CA VAL A 26 4.76 17.53 21.31
C VAL A 26 5.59 16.52 20.50
N ASN A 27 6.67 15.99 21.07
CA ASN A 27 7.40 14.85 20.48
C ASN A 27 6.53 13.61 20.65
N VAL A 28 5.67 13.33 19.68
CA VAL A 28 4.90 12.10 19.64
C VAL A 28 5.52 11.19 18.58
N ASP A 29 6.27 10.21 19.04
CA ASP A 29 6.77 9.13 18.17
C ASP A 29 5.61 8.16 17.91
N ILE A 30 4.88 8.37 16.82
CA ILE A 30 3.80 7.47 16.37
C ILE A 30 4.40 6.43 15.45
N VAL A 31 4.30 5.16 15.85
CA VAL A 31 4.75 4.01 15.05
C VAL A 31 3.53 3.32 14.43
N SER A 32 3.52 3.17 13.11
CA SER A 32 2.49 2.37 12.45
C SER A 32 2.69 0.89 12.72
N LYS A 33 1.67 0.22 13.24
CA LYS A 33 1.63 -1.24 13.33
C LYS A 33 0.70 -1.84 12.29
N TYR A 34 1.01 -3.06 11.97
CA TYR A 34 0.32 -3.88 10.99
C TYR A 34 -0.08 -5.22 11.61
N PHE A 35 -1.32 -5.63 11.42
CA PHE A 35 -1.85 -6.90 11.91
C PHE A 35 -2.70 -7.57 10.85
N VAL A 36 -2.49 -8.87 10.65
CA VAL A 36 -3.30 -9.68 9.73
C VAL A 36 -3.89 -10.87 10.50
N ASN A 37 -5.19 -11.05 10.33
CA ASN A 37 -5.88 -12.23 10.81
C ASN A 37 -6.85 -12.73 9.72
N GLY A 38 -6.46 -13.79 9.01
CA GLY A 38 -7.20 -14.30 7.87
C GLY A 38 -7.35 -13.23 6.77
N ASN A 39 -8.59 -12.88 6.44
CA ASN A 39 -8.94 -11.88 5.43
C ASN A 39 -9.02 -10.44 6.00
N LYS A 40 -8.53 -10.22 7.20
CA LYS A 40 -8.60 -8.93 7.89
C LYS A 40 -7.21 -8.34 8.04
N THR A 41 -7.06 -7.11 7.59
CA THR A 41 -5.80 -6.35 7.62
C THR A 41 -6.01 -5.04 8.33
N PHE A 42 -5.17 -4.74 9.31
CA PHE A 42 -5.25 -3.55 10.12
C PHE A 42 -3.93 -2.80 10.10
N TYR A 43 -4.00 -1.51 9.80
CA TYR A 43 -2.95 -0.55 10.08
C TYR A 43 -3.42 0.35 11.20
N TYR A 44 -2.61 0.52 12.25
CA TYR A 44 -2.98 1.36 13.37
C TYR A 44 -1.76 2.00 14.03
N PRO A 45 -1.93 3.20 14.62
CA PRO A 45 -0.86 3.90 15.28
C PRO A 45 -0.58 3.33 16.66
N LEU A 46 0.69 3.32 17.05
CA LEU A 46 1.15 3.14 18.43
C LEU A 46 1.84 4.41 18.91
N PHE A 47 1.54 4.78 20.12
CA PHE A 47 2.08 5.96 20.79
C PHE A 47 3.19 5.63 21.78
N ASN A 48 3.51 4.34 21.97
CA ASN A 48 4.37 3.84 23.05
C ASN A 48 3.89 4.30 24.44
N ARG A 49 2.58 4.42 24.61
CA ARG A 49 1.86 4.77 25.82
C ARG A 49 0.81 3.69 26.09
N GLU A 50 1.03 2.90 27.13
CA GLU A 50 0.26 1.69 27.41
C GLU A 50 -1.26 1.94 27.45
N ASN A 51 -1.70 3.01 28.12
CA ASN A 51 -3.13 3.33 28.22
C ASN A 51 -3.75 3.72 26.89
N ILE A 52 -3.04 4.50 26.07
CA ILE A 52 -3.49 4.93 24.76
C ILE A 52 -3.52 3.74 23.81
N ASP A 53 -2.45 2.98 23.76
CA ASP A 53 -2.28 1.84 22.85
C ASP A 53 -3.30 0.73 23.17
N ASN A 54 -3.57 0.47 24.44
CA ASN A 54 -4.59 -0.47 24.88
C ASN A 54 -6.00 -0.01 24.47
N TYR A 55 -6.32 1.29 24.67
CA TYR A 55 -7.61 1.83 24.24
C TYR A 55 -7.82 1.71 22.73
N ILE A 56 -6.80 2.06 21.95
CA ILE A 56 -6.85 1.95 20.47
C ILE A 56 -7.05 0.49 20.09
N TRP A 57 -6.33 -0.43 20.70
CA TRP A 57 -6.45 -1.85 20.43
C TRP A 57 -7.85 -2.40 20.78
N GLU A 58 -8.40 -2.06 21.94
CA GLU A 58 -9.77 -2.44 22.33
C GLU A 58 -10.81 -1.86 21.37
N TYR A 59 -10.65 -0.60 20.98
CA TYR A 59 -11.51 0.06 20.02
C TYR A 59 -11.48 -0.66 18.65
N LEU A 60 -10.31 -1.02 18.16
CA LEU A 60 -10.16 -1.75 16.90
C LEU A 60 -10.77 -3.15 16.98
N ASN A 61 -10.54 -3.87 18.08
CA ASN A 61 -11.11 -5.19 18.31
C ASN A 61 -12.65 -5.16 18.35
N SER A 62 -13.25 -4.11 18.91
CA SER A 62 -14.71 -3.96 18.94
C SER A 62 -15.32 -3.73 17.55
N ASN A 63 -14.51 -3.44 16.54
CA ASN A 63 -14.91 -3.23 15.15
C ASN A 63 -14.47 -4.36 14.20
N MET A 64 -13.95 -5.46 14.73
CA MET A 64 -13.50 -6.59 13.90
C MET A 64 -14.62 -7.29 13.12
N ASP A 65 -15.87 -7.19 13.56
CA ASP A 65 -17.03 -7.82 12.91
C ASP A 65 -17.65 -6.95 11.80
N TYR A 66 -16.92 -5.93 11.33
CA TYR A 66 -17.42 -4.99 10.33
C TYR A 66 -17.59 -5.60 8.93
N GLY A 67 -16.98 -6.76 8.66
CA GLY A 67 -17.10 -7.52 7.40
C GLY A 67 -16.29 -8.80 7.42
N ASP A 68 -16.56 -9.72 6.47
CA ASP A 68 -15.83 -10.98 6.31
C ASP A 68 -14.39 -10.73 5.83
N LYS A 69 -14.22 -9.71 4.97
CA LYS A 69 -12.94 -9.09 4.69
C LYS A 69 -12.95 -7.69 5.29
N LEU A 70 -11.92 -7.34 6.01
CA LEU A 70 -11.80 -6.03 6.63
C LEU A 70 -10.42 -5.47 6.38
N PHE A 71 -10.40 -4.28 5.81
CA PHE A 71 -9.21 -3.47 5.71
C PHE A 71 -9.40 -2.21 6.55
N LEU A 72 -8.43 -1.93 7.40
CA LEU A 72 -8.41 -0.74 8.23
C LEU A 72 -7.15 0.05 7.92
N ASP A 73 -7.33 1.32 7.69
CA ASP A 73 -6.29 2.32 7.55
C ASP A 73 -6.54 3.48 8.50
N TYR A 74 -5.54 4.31 8.72
CA TYR A 74 -5.68 5.49 9.54
C TYR A 74 -4.87 6.67 8.99
N ASP A 75 -5.30 7.85 9.39
CA ASP A 75 -4.62 9.12 9.21
C ASP A 75 -4.57 9.84 10.56
N TYR A 76 -3.59 10.68 10.80
CA TYR A 76 -3.53 11.44 12.04
C TYR A 76 -3.13 12.89 11.80
N ARG A 77 -3.53 13.77 12.73
CA ARG A 77 -3.17 15.18 12.76
C ARG A 77 -2.76 15.59 14.14
N ASP A 78 -1.59 16.22 14.22
CA ASP A 78 -1.14 16.88 15.45
C ASP A 78 -1.91 18.17 15.64
N ASN A 79 -2.37 18.37 16.87
CA ASN A 79 -2.94 19.61 17.37
C ASN A 79 -2.06 20.10 18.53
N GLU A 80 -2.23 21.36 18.95
CA GLU A 80 -1.40 21.94 20.03
C GLU A 80 -1.47 21.15 21.37
N GLU A 81 -2.57 20.44 21.62
CA GLU A 81 -2.85 19.74 22.86
C GLU A 81 -2.90 18.20 22.74
N GLY A 82 -2.82 17.66 21.50
CA GLY A 82 -2.91 16.22 21.28
C GLY A 82 -2.94 15.83 19.81
N VAL A 83 -3.41 14.62 19.54
CA VAL A 83 -3.46 14.03 18.19
C VAL A 83 -4.87 13.57 17.86
N THR A 84 -5.38 13.95 16.69
CA THR A 84 -6.62 13.39 16.15
C THR A 84 -6.27 12.27 15.19
N ILE A 85 -6.72 11.04 15.47
CA ILE A 85 -6.59 9.88 14.60
C ILE A 85 -7.91 9.65 13.91
N THR A 86 -7.88 9.49 12.60
CA THR A 86 -9.07 9.11 11.82
C THR A 86 -8.85 7.71 11.26
N PHE A 87 -9.69 6.79 11.66
CA PHE A 87 -9.73 5.42 11.15
C PHE A 87 -10.69 5.28 9.99
N TYR A 88 -10.27 4.53 9.00
CA TYR A 88 -11.04 4.22 7.79
C TYR A 88 -11.24 2.72 7.72
N PHE A 89 -12.47 2.27 7.96
CA PHE A 89 -12.86 0.86 7.91
C PHE A 89 -13.48 0.55 6.56
N TYR A 90 -12.93 -0.43 5.86
CA TYR A 90 -13.45 -0.96 4.60
C TYR A 90 -13.80 -2.42 4.82
N GLY A 91 -15.08 -2.71 4.97
CA GLY A 91 -15.60 -4.06 5.17
C GLY A 91 -16.28 -4.58 3.91
N GLU A 92 -16.07 -5.84 3.57
CA GLU A 92 -16.75 -6.56 2.50
C GLU A 92 -17.44 -7.79 3.08
N ASN A 93 -18.70 -8.02 2.70
CA ASN A 93 -19.46 -9.23 2.99
C ASN A 93 -20.37 -9.55 1.79
N ASP A 94 -21.15 -10.62 1.88
CA ASP A 94 -22.09 -11.07 0.83
C ASP A 94 -23.11 -10.01 0.39
N MET A 95 -23.34 -8.97 1.19
CA MET A 95 -24.25 -7.85 0.89
C MET A 95 -23.53 -6.67 0.25
N GLY A 96 -22.23 -6.74 0.02
CA GLY A 96 -21.41 -5.71 -0.62
C GLY A 96 -20.40 -5.02 0.30
N VAL A 97 -19.81 -3.95 -0.21
CA VAL A 97 -18.78 -3.17 0.48
C VAL A 97 -19.40 -2.15 1.42
N ARG A 98 -18.93 -2.13 2.65
CA ARG A 98 -19.28 -1.13 3.67
C ARG A 98 -18.08 -0.25 3.96
N TYR A 99 -18.36 1.01 4.21
CA TYR A 99 -17.35 1.98 4.62
C TYR A 99 -17.81 2.67 5.90
N LYS A 100 -16.87 2.82 6.83
CA LYS A 100 -17.06 3.56 8.07
C LYS A 100 -15.83 4.43 8.32
N ARG A 101 -16.05 5.65 8.76
CA ARG A 101 -15.00 6.57 9.20
C ARG A 101 -15.31 6.98 10.63
N GLU A 102 -14.32 6.87 11.51
CA GLU A 102 -14.42 7.33 12.89
C GLU A 102 -13.14 8.02 13.30
N SER A 103 -13.25 9.02 14.17
CA SER A 103 -12.09 9.74 14.68
C SER A 103 -12.01 9.62 16.19
N LEU A 104 -10.77 9.46 16.66
CA LEU A 104 -10.41 9.51 18.06
C LEU A 104 -9.52 10.72 18.30
N TYR A 105 -9.75 11.45 19.37
CA TYR A 105 -8.83 12.46 19.89
C TYR A 105 -8.00 11.86 21.00
N VAL A 106 -6.69 11.98 20.90
CA VAL A 106 -5.72 11.52 21.88
C VAL A 106 -5.11 12.73 22.56
N ASP A 107 -5.44 12.94 23.83
CA ASP A 107 -4.81 13.93 24.68
C ASP A 107 -3.51 13.35 25.22
N MET A 108 -2.39 13.83 24.71
CA MET A 108 -1.06 13.32 25.06
C MET A 108 -0.60 13.71 26.47
N GLY A 109 -1.12 14.82 26.99
CA GLY A 109 -0.78 15.32 28.32
C GLY A 109 -1.43 14.49 29.43
N ASN A 110 -2.69 14.12 29.23
CA ASN A 110 -3.49 13.37 30.21
C ASN A 110 -3.58 11.86 29.89
N GLU A 111 -2.98 11.41 28.80
CA GLU A 111 -3.06 10.02 28.28
C GLU A 111 -4.50 9.53 28.12
N LEU A 112 -5.39 10.40 27.66
CA LEU A 112 -6.80 10.12 27.47
C LEU A 112 -7.13 10.02 25.98
N VAL A 113 -7.99 9.04 25.63
CA VAL A 113 -8.53 8.90 24.28
C VAL A 113 -10.04 9.16 24.34
N LYS A 114 -10.55 10.01 23.47
CA LYS A 114 -11.98 10.34 23.34
C LYS A 114 -12.44 10.08 21.92
N ARG A 115 -13.69 9.59 21.76
CA ARG A 115 -14.34 9.60 20.44
C ARG A 115 -14.68 11.05 20.07
N VAL A 116 -14.42 11.38 18.81
CA VAL A 116 -14.85 12.65 18.23
C VAL A 116 -16.19 12.38 17.56
N ASP A 117 -17.28 12.89 18.15
CA ASP A 117 -18.59 12.82 17.53
C ASP A 117 -18.62 13.71 16.28
N THR A 118 -18.84 13.10 15.11
CA THR A 118 -18.84 13.78 13.83
C THR A 118 -20.05 14.68 13.59
N GLN A 119 -20.86 14.95 14.63
CA GLN A 119 -22.04 15.83 14.53
C GLN A 119 -21.81 17.27 14.99
N ASP A 120 -20.61 17.62 15.43
CA ASP A 120 -20.34 19.02 15.80
C ASP A 120 -19.90 19.83 14.59
N ASN A 121 -20.85 20.57 14.02
CA ASN A 121 -20.67 21.51 12.91
C ASN A 121 -19.97 22.81 13.33
N SER A 122 -19.06 22.79 14.29
CA SER A 122 -18.24 23.95 14.62
C SER A 122 -17.03 24.02 13.70
N THR A 123 -17.22 24.75 12.65
CA THR A 123 -16.29 25.55 11.83
C THR A 123 -14.80 25.48 12.21
N THR A 124 -14.15 24.42 11.84
CA THR A 124 -12.80 24.50 11.32
C THR A 124 -12.87 23.82 9.95
N SER A 125 -12.59 24.58 8.90
CA SER A 125 -12.74 24.14 7.52
C SER A 125 -11.75 23.01 7.18
N TYR A 126 -12.04 21.81 7.68
CA TYR A 126 -11.48 20.59 7.16
C TYR A 126 -12.23 20.33 5.87
N ARG A 127 -11.56 20.44 4.76
CA ARG A 127 -12.03 19.87 3.51
C ARG A 127 -12.27 18.40 3.80
N ALA A 128 -13.49 18.06 4.22
CA ALA A 128 -13.94 16.69 4.27
C ALA A 128 -13.63 16.15 2.87
N LEU A 129 -12.73 15.17 2.79
CA LEU A 129 -12.59 14.40 1.58
C LEU A 129 -13.91 13.66 1.44
N ASN A 130 -14.87 14.31 0.78
CA ASN A 130 -16.13 13.70 0.41
C ASN A 130 -15.77 12.45 -0.38
N LYS A 131 -16.25 11.28 0.04
CA LYS A 131 -16.05 9.98 -0.62
C LYS A 131 -16.38 10.07 -2.13
N LYS A 132 -17.19 11.02 -2.55
CA LYS A 132 -17.56 11.30 -3.93
C LYS A 132 -16.47 12.01 -4.73
N GLU A 133 -15.41 12.51 -4.09
CA GLU A 133 -14.36 13.34 -4.73
C GLU A 133 -12.93 12.81 -4.56
N SER A 134 -12.72 11.77 -3.76
CA SER A 134 -11.38 11.17 -3.65
C SER A 134 -11.03 10.43 -4.93
N LYS A 135 -9.93 10.83 -5.55
CA LYS A 135 -9.37 10.19 -6.73
C LYS A 135 -8.33 9.17 -6.28
N TYR A 136 -8.35 7.99 -6.86
CA TYR A 136 -7.43 6.92 -6.53
C TYR A 136 -6.60 6.54 -7.75
N ILE A 137 -5.30 6.37 -7.56
CA ILE A 137 -4.37 5.92 -8.58
C ILE A 137 -3.45 4.86 -8.01
N ALA A 138 -3.03 3.90 -8.83
CA ALA A 138 -2.03 2.94 -8.43
C ALA A 138 -0.64 3.36 -8.92
N PHE A 139 0.30 3.55 -7.99
CA PHE A 139 1.70 3.64 -8.34
C PHE A 139 2.27 2.23 -8.44
N THR A 140 2.98 1.96 -9.53
CA THR A 140 3.61 0.67 -9.76
C THR A 140 5.07 0.86 -10.15
N PHE A 141 5.92 -0.04 -9.62
CA PHE A 141 7.35 0.01 -9.82
C PHE A 141 7.85 -1.32 -10.35
N ASP A 142 8.59 -1.28 -11.43
CA ASP A 142 9.15 -2.47 -12.09
C ASP A 142 10.65 -2.57 -11.83
N ASP A 143 11.18 -3.75 -12.09
CA ASP A 143 12.61 -4.10 -12.13
C ASP A 143 13.33 -4.22 -10.78
N GLY A 144 12.74 -3.86 -9.66
CA GLY A 144 13.32 -4.06 -8.35
C GLY A 144 13.42 -5.56 -7.93
N PRO A 145 13.89 -5.82 -6.70
CA PRO A 145 14.39 -4.84 -5.75
C PRO A 145 15.85 -4.42 -5.96
N ASN A 146 16.20 -3.26 -5.44
CA ASN A 146 17.58 -2.79 -5.23
C ASN A 146 17.61 -1.71 -4.12
N TYR A 147 18.79 -1.11 -3.87
CA TYR A 147 18.94 -0.06 -2.87
C TYR A 147 17.96 1.12 -3.01
N ASN A 148 17.64 1.56 -4.24
CA ASN A 148 16.65 2.62 -4.45
C ASN A 148 15.23 2.16 -4.15
N SER A 149 14.93 0.88 -4.35
CA SER A 149 13.64 0.28 -3.94
C SER A 149 13.41 0.44 -2.44
N SER A 150 14.45 0.22 -1.63
CA SER A 150 14.39 0.45 -0.18
C SER A 150 14.04 1.90 0.16
N LYS A 151 14.66 2.87 -0.54
CA LYS A 151 14.35 4.31 -0.37
C LYS A 151 12.94 4.66 -0.85
N MET A 152 12.46 4.03 -1.93
CA MET A 152 11.10 4.21 -2.42
C MET A 152 10.07 3.80 -1.37
N VAL A 153 10.30 2.67 -0.68
CA VAL A 153 9.46 2.23 0.44
C VAL A 153 9.45 3.29 1.55
N ASP A 154 10.61 3.89 1.89
CA ASP A 154 10.67 4.96 2.90
C ASP A 154 9.88 6.20 2.48
N VAL A 155 9.97 6.60 1.20
CA VAL A 155 9.20 7.73 0.65
C VAL A 155 7.69 7.46 0.72
N LEU A 156 7.24 6.29 0.26
CA LEU A 156 5.82 5.93 0.30
C LEU A 156 5.29 5.86 1.74
N SER A 157 6.04 5.24 2.64
CA SER A 157 5.69 5.11 4.06
C SER A 157 5.62 6.47 4.77
N LYS A 158 6.54 7.39 4.47
CA LYS A 158 6.53 8.78 4.98
C LYS A 158 5.21 9.50 4.68
N TRP A 159 4.59 9.20 3.55
CA TRP A 159 3.33 9.82 3.11
C TRP A 159 2.10 8.95 3.40
N GLY A 160 2.28 7.79 4.06
CA GLY A 160 1.19 6.84 4.30
C GLY A 160 0.59 6.25 3.02
N MET A 161 1.39 6.16 1.95
CA MET A 161 0.96 5.64 0.65
C MET A 161 1.39 4.20 0.46
N ARG A 162 0.60 3.44 -0.32
CA ARG A 162 0.93 2.09 -0.74
C ARG A 162 1.08 2.02 -2.25
N ALA A 163 1.85 1.06 -2.70
CA ALA A 163 2.12 0.85 -4.12
C ALA A 163 2.33 -0.64 -4.40
N THR A 164 2.38 -0.99 -5.68
CA THR A 164 2.69 -2.35 -6.13
C THR A 164 4.09 -2.37 -6.74
N PHE A 165 4.92 -3.30 -6.26
CA PHE A 165 6.26 -3.55 -6.77
C PHE A 165 6.26 -4.84 -7.56
N PHE A 166 6.47 -4.76 -8.87
CA PHE A 166 6.66 -5.93 -9.74
C PHE A 166 8.13 -6.30 -9.75
N VAL A 167 8.47 -7.31 -8.94
CA VAL A 167 9.87 -7.67 -8.68
C VAL A 167 10.39 -8.73 -9.64
N VAL A 168 11.66 -8.61 -10.03
CA VAL A 168 12.38 -9.59 -10.85
C VAL A 168 12.99 -10.66 -9.95
N GLY A 169 12.64 -11.92 -10.16
CA GLY A 169 12.96 -13.02 -9.25
C GLY A 169 14.45 -13.18 -8.95
N ASN A 170 15.32 -13.05 -9.96
CA ASN A 170 16.78 -13.15 -9.75
C ASN A 170 17.39 -11.94 -9.01
N ARG A 171 16.67 -10.84 -8.90
CA ARG A 171 17.04 -9.69 -8.07
C ARG A 171 16.51 -9.88 -6.64
N ALA A 172 15.29 -10.40 -6.50
CA ALA A 172 14.69 -10.67 -5.20
C ALA A 172 15.56 -11.59 -4.32
N ILE A 173 16.16 -12.64 -4.89
CA ILE A 173 17.10 -13.52 -4.17
C ILE A 173 18.33 -12.76 -3.63
N LYS A 174 18.76 -11.72 -4.29
CA LYS A 174 19.96 -10.96 -3.89
C LYS A 174 19.65 -9.87 -2.87
N GLU A 175 18.41 -9.46 -2.78
CA GLU A 175 17.95 -8.31 -2.01
C GLU A 175 16.78 -8.72 -1.10
N GLU A 176 16.91 -9.86 -0.42
CA GLU A 176 15.86 -10.46 0.45
C GLU A 176 15.38 -9.46 1.52
N ASP A 177 16.31 -8.77 2.18
CA ASP A 177 15.98 -7.77 3.21
C ASP A 177 15.13 -6.62 2.65
N ILE A 178 15.36 -6.22 1.41
CA ILE A 178 14.58 -5.16 0.75
C ILE A 178 13.19 -5.68 0.42
N LEU A 179 13.07 -6.91 -0.08
CA LEU A 179 11.77 -7.52 -0.34
C LEU A 179 10.96 -7.68 0.96
N LEU A 180 11.58 -8.11 2.04
CA LEU A 180 10.97 -8.17 3.37
C LEU A 180 10.53 -6.78 3.86
N LYS A 181 11.37 -5.76 3.66
CA LYS A 181 11.01 -4.36 3.98
C LYS A 181 9.77 -3.90 3.22
N MET A 182 9.66 -4.17 1.91
CA MET A 182 8.47 -3.85 1.11
C MET A 182 7.22 -4.46 1.72
N VAL A 183 7.25 -5.78 1.98
CA VAL A 183 6.12 -6.51 2.54
C VAL A 183 5.74 -6.04 3.94
N ASN A 184 6.73 -5.81 4.81
CA ASN A 184 6.50 -5.33 6.18
C ASN A 184 5.99 -3.89 6.23
N SER A 185 6.25 -3.10 5.20
CA SER A 185 5.72 -1.73 5.03
C SER A 185 4.36 -1.71 4.30
N GLY A 186 3.74 -2.88 4.07
CA GLY A 186 2.41 -2.98 3.46
C GLY A 186 2.37 -2.76 1.95
N MET A 187 3.51 -2.81 1.27
CA MET A 187 3.53 -2.74 -0.19
C MET A 187 3.04 -4.05 -0.80
N GLU A 188 2.35 -3.97 -1.92
CA GLU A 188 1.94 -5.11 -2.71
C GLU A 188 3.11 -5.59 -3.59
N ILE A 189 3.32 -6.92 -3.62
CA ILE A 189 4.34 -7.53 -4.46
C ILE A 189 3.66 -8.23 -5.64
N GLY A 190 4.11 -7.90 -6.84
CA GLY A 190 3.76 -8.57 -8.08
C GLY A 190 4.97 -9.28 -8.70
N ASN A 191 4.69 -10.22 -9.59
CA ASN A 191 5.71 -11.00 -10.31
C ASN A 191 6.09 -10.28 -11.61
N HIS A 192 7.41 -10.00 -11.80
CA HIS A 192 7.95 -9.40 -13.03
C HIS A 192 8.88 -10.34 -13.79
N THR A 193 8.57 -11.66 -13.79
CA THR A 193 9.39 -12.73 -14.35
C THR A 193 10.69 -12.97 -13.58
N TYR A 194 11.35 -14.09 -13.85
CA TYR A 194 12.58 -14.44 -13.13
C TYR A 194 13.82 -13.70 -13.62
N SER A 195 13.98 -13.60 -14.93
CA SER A 195 15.20 -13.06 -15.56
C SER A 195 14.94 -11.88 -16.51
N HIS A 196 13.75 -11.29 -16.42
CA HIS A 196 13.32 -10.13 -17.23
C HIS A 196 13.43 -10.36 -18.76
N LYS A 197 13.13 -11.59 -19.21
CA LYS A 197 13.12 -11.92 -20.63
C LYS A 197 11.82 -11.51 -21.31
N LEU A 198 11.90 -11.18 -22.60
CA LEU A 198 10.72 -10.91 -23.44
C LEU A 198 9.92 -12.20 -23.66
N LEU A 199 8.85 -12.40 -22.86
CA LEU A 199 8.08 -13.65 -22.81
C LEU A 199 7.50 -14.05 -24.17
N THR A 200 7.15 -13.09 -25.02
CA THR A 200 6.58 -13.35 -26.35
C THR A 200 7.53 -14.09 -27.31
N LYS A 201 8.82 -14.13 -26.99
CA LYS A 201 9.86 -14.84 -27.73
C LYS A 201 10.13 -16.27 -27.20
N LEU A 202 9.52 -16.65 -26.07
CA LEU A 202 9.81 -17.89 -25.37
C LEU A 202 8.76 -18.97 -25.67
N SER A 203 9.12 -20.25 -25.43
CA SER A 203 8.16 -21.37 -25.42
C SER A 203 7.26 -21.30 -24.19
N SER A 204 6.12 -21.99 -24.24
CA SER A 204 5.16 -22.02 -23.13
C SER A 204 5.78 -22.54 -21.84
N ASP A 205 6.66 -23.54 -21.90
CA ASP A 205 7.28 -24.12 -20.72
C ASP A 205 8.26 -23.14 -20.06
N VAL A 206 9.07 -22.45 -20.88
CA VAL A 206 9.98 -21.40 -20.37
C VAL A 206 9.20 -20.21 -19.81
N ILE A 207 8.06 -19.83 -20.40
CA ILE A 207 7.20 -18.79 -19.82
C ILE A 207 6.71 -19.22 -18.44
N ARG A 208 6.18 -20.43 -18.29
CA ARG A 208 5.73 -20.94 -16.99
C ARG A 208 6.87 -20.99 -15.97
N GLU A 209 8.06 -21.40 -16.39
CA GLU A 209 9.25 -21.44 -15.53
C GLU A 209 9.63 -20.03 -15.03
N GLU A 210 9.67 -19.00 -15.91
CA GLU A 210 9.94 -17.62 -15.54
C GLU A 210 8.96 -17.09 -14.48
N ILE A 211 7.69 -17.48 -14.58
CA ILE A 211 6.65 -17.08 -13.61
C ILE A 211 6.76 -17.90 -12.31
N THR A 212 6.72 -19.22 -12.37
CA THR A 212 6.67 -20.07 -11.19
C THR A 212 7.94 -19.98 -10.35
N ARG A 213 9.08 -19.78 -10.99
CA ARG A 213 10.35 -19.61 -10.28
C ARG A 213 10.37 -18.29 -9.48
N THR A 214 9.84 -17.21 -10.04
CA THR A 214 9.70 -15.94 -9.32
C THR A 214 8.73 -16.05 -8.15
N ASP A 215 7.59 -16.70 -8.36
CA ASP A 215 6.61 -16.95 -7.28
C ASP A 215 7.22 -17.70 -6.11
N ARG A 216 7.99 -18.76 -6.42
CA ARG A 216 8.67 -19.54 -5.37
C ARG A 216 9.64 -18.68 -4.59
N VAL A 217 10.47 -17.88 -5.27
CA VAL A 217 11.41 -16.98 -4.61
C VAL A 217 10.69 -16.01 -3.69
N ILE A 218 9.61 -15.38 -4.16
CA ILE A 218 8.85 -14.44 -3.34
C ILE A 218 8.23 -15.16 -2.14
N PHE A 219 7.66 -16.36 -2.35
CA PHE A 219 7.07 -17.14 -1.28
C PHE A 219 8.10 -17.60 -0.25
N ASP A 220 9.26 -18.12 -0.69
CA ASP A 220 10.31 -18.61 0.19
C ASP A 220 10.87 -17.50 1.10
N ILE A 221 10.95 -16.27 0.59
CA ILE A 221 11.44 -15.12 1.36
C ILE A 221 10.34 -14.52 2.24
N THR A 222 9.12 -14.37 1.74
CA THR A 222 8.07 -13.56 2.38
C THR A 222 6.96 -14.35 3.05
N GLY A 223 6.81 -15.64 2.73
CA GLY A 223 5.68 -16.48 3.09
C GLY A 223 4.36 -16.09 2.38
N ARG A 224 4.40 -15.21 1.36
CA ARG A 224 3.21 -14.70 0.68
C ARG A 224 3.11 -15.17 -0.76
N ASN A 225 1.91 -15.53 -1.17
CA ASN A 225 1.61 -15.82 -2.58
C ASN A 225 1.44 -14.51 -3.37
N VAL A 226 1.85 -14.55 -4.63
CA VAL A 226 1.72 -13.42 -5.57
C VAL A 226 0.42 -13.56 -6.36
N SER A 227 -0.38 -12.52 -6.38
CA SER A 227 -1.68 -12.48 -7.07
C SER A 227 -1.63 -11.80 -8.44
N LEU A 228 -0.61 -11.00 -8.72
CA LEU A 228 -0.49 -10.17 -9.92
C LEU A 228 0.78 -10.49 -10.70
N VAL A 229 0.69 -10.42 -12.03
CA VAL A 229 1.84 -10.57 -12.93
C VAL A 229 1.93 -9.37 -13.85
N ARG A 230 3.11 -8.82 -14.02
CA ARG A 230 3.43 -7.91 -15.13
C ARG A 230 4.50 -8.55 -15.99
N PRO A 231 4.20 -8.93 -17.23
CA PRO A 231 5.21 -9.43 -18.16
C PRO A 231 6.28 -8.37 -18.42
N SER A 232 7.54 -8.80 -18.53
CA SER A 232 8.64 -7.89 -18.90
C SER A 232 8.29 -7.10 -20.15
N TYR A 233 8.59 -5.81 -20.15
CA TYR A 233 8.25 -4.84 -21.20
C TYR A 233 6.73 -4.66 -21.41
N GLY A 234 5.87 -5.10 -20.50
CA GLY A 234 4.42 -5.09 -20.66
C GLY A 234 3.92 -5.96 -21.85
N SER A 235 4.81 -6.76 -22.41
CA SER A 235 4.55 -7.45 -23.67
C SER A 235 3.88 -8.81 -23.46
N SER A 236 2.65 -8.95 -23.98
CA SER A 236 1.91 -10.21 -23.92
C SER A 236 1.21 -10.52 -25.24
N ASN A 237 1.13 -11.80 -25.60
CA ASN A 237 0.32 -12.32 -26.70
C ASN A 237 -0.58 -13.45 -26.16
N LYS A 238 -1.40 -14.05 -27.01
CA LYS A 238 -2.31 -15.14 -26.64
C LYS A 238 -1.59 -16.27 -25.88
N ARG A 239 -0.42 -16.71 -26.37
CA ARG A 239 0.38 -17.76 -25.72
C ARG A 239 0.83 -17.36 -24.31
N VAL A 240 1.36 -16.14 -24.13
CA VAL A 240 1.78 -15.63 -22.82
C VAL A 240 0.60 -15.61 -21.85
N ARG A 241 -0.55 -15.07 -22.28
CA ARG A 241 -1.75 -15.01 -21.44
C ARG A 241 -2.29 -16.38 -21.04
N MET A 242 -2.16 -17.38 -21.91
CA MET A 242 -2.56 -18.78 -21.60
C MET A 242 -1.59 -19.48 -20.64
N CYS A 243 -0.37 -18.97 -20.46
CA CYS A 243 0.62 -19.52 -19.53
C CYS A 243 0.57 -18.85 -18.14
N ILE A 244 -0.17 -17.75 -17.99
CA ILE A 244 -0.30 -16.99 -16.76
C ILE A 244 -1.72 -17.21 -16.21
N ASP A 245 -1.79 -17.80 -15.02
CA ASP A 245 -3.02 -18.19 -14.33
C ASP A 245 -3.61 -17.09 -13.43
N ARG A 246 -3.19 -15.85 -13.63
CA ARG A 246 -3.53 -14.67 -12.80
C ARG A 246 -3.77 -13.43 -13.63
N PRO A 247 -4.31 -12.34 -13.05
CA PRO A 247 -4.44 -11.04 -13.68
C PRO A 247 -3.10 -10.53 -14.19
N ILE A 248 -3.10 -10.01 -15.40
CA ILE A 248 -1.94 -9.39 -16.03
C ILE A 248 -2.10 -7.88 -15.94
N ILE A 249 -1.17 -7.21 -15.26
CA ILE A 249 -1.22 -5.78 -15.05
C ILE A 249 -0.24 -5.08 -15.99
N VAL A 250 -0.75 -4.14 -16.74
CA VAL A 250 0.02 -3.17 -17.52
C VAL A 250 -0.20 -1.77 -16.92
N TRP A 251 -0.20 -0.72 -17.72
CA TRP A 251 -0.34 0.67 -17.26
C TRP A 251 -1.11 1.51 -18.27
N ASP A 252 -1.63 2.62 -17.82
CA ASP A 252 -2.20 3.69 -18.64
C ASP A 252 -1.22 4.87 -18.80
N ILE A 253 -0.44 5.12 -17.74
CA ILE A 253 0.57 6.17 -17.73
C ILE A 253 1.98 5.55 -17.71
N ASP A 254 2.77 5.77 -18.78
CA ASP A 254 4.21 5.50 -18.82
C ASP A 254 4.96 6.81 -18.57
N THR A 255 5.64 6.90 -17.45
CA THR A 255 6.37 8.13 -17.07
C THR A 255 7.64 8.34 -17.87
N LEU A 256 8.11 7.29 -18.57
CA LEU A 256 9.39 7.28 -19.28
C LEU A 256 10.58 7.64 -18.38
N ASP A 257 10.50 7.31 -17.09
CA ASP A 257 11.56 7.53 -16.10
C ASP A 257 12.85 6.77 -16.44
N TRP A 258 12.69 5.56 -17.01
CA TRP A 258 13.77 4.72 -17.53
C TRP A 258 14.58 5.38 -18.66
N LYS A 259 13.99 6.38 -19.33
CA LYS A 259 14.63 7.10 -20.47
C LYS A 259 15.25 8.41 -20.03
N TYR A 260 14.58 9.16 -19.19
CA TYR A 260 14.97 10.55 -18.93
C TYR A 260 15.69 10.78 -17.61
N HIS A 261 15.56 9.89 -16.64
CA HIS A 261 16.22 9.97 -15.33
C HIS A 261 16.15 11.37 -14.68
N ASN A 262 15.01 12.04 -14.78
CA ASN A 262 14.82 13.41 -14.30
C ASN A 262 13.62 13.51 -13.36
N SER A 263 13.86 13.78 -12.09
CA SER A 263 12.87 13.82 -11.03
C SER A 263 11.79 14.88 -11.25
N LYS A 264 12.19 16.09 -11.67
CA LYS A 264 11.24 17.18 -11.92
C LYS A 264 10.31 16.85 -13.10
N ARG A 265 10.88 16.36 -14.21
CA ARG A 265 10.11 15.94 -15.37
C ARG A 265 9.11 14.84 -15.01
N LEU A 266 9.54 13.83 -14.23
CA LEU A 266 8.66 12.75 -13.76
C LEU A 266 7.51 13.33 -12.95
N SER A 267 7.79 14.17 -11.95
CA SER A 267 6.78 14.82 -11.12
C SER A 267 5.79 15.64 -11.95
N ASP A 268 6.27 16.48 -12.86
CA ASP A 268 5.42 17.33 -13.71
C ASP A 268 4.58 16.45 -14.66
N TYR A 269 5.17 15.42 -15.27
CA TYR A 269 4.47 14.53 -16.20
C TYR A 269 3.30 13.78 -15.52
N ILE A 270 3.52 13.25 -14.31
CA ILE A 270 2.44 12.60 -13.54
C ILE A 270 1.33 13.60 -13.26
N LEU A 271 1.66 14.80 -12.77
CA LEU A 271 0.67 15.83 -12.43
C LEU A 271 -0.18 16.30 -13.62
N ASP A 272 0.40 16.32 -14.81
CA ASP A 272 -0.27 16.80 -16.01
C ASP A 272 -1.14 15.74 -16.68
N ASN A 273 -0.84 14.45 -16.46
CA ASN A 273 -1.47 13.36 -17.22
C ASN A 273 -2.34 12.43 -16.38
N VAL A 274 -2.10 12.30 -15.06
CA VAL A 274 -2.78 11.32 -14.22
C VAL A 274 -4.27 11.63 -14.06
N ARG A 275 -5.08 10.59 -14.14
CA ARG A 275 -6.53 10.62 -13.91
C ARG A 275 -6.91 9.60 -12.84
N ASP A 276 -8.09 9.77 -12.30
CA ASP A 276 -8.66 8.85 -11.34
C ASP A 276 -8.85 7.46 -11.96
N GLY A 277 -8.32 6.42 -11.32
CA GLY A 277 -8.33 5.03 -11.81
C GLY A 277 -7.09 4.59 -12.58
N ASP A 278 -6.14 5.48 -12.85
CA ASP A 278 -4.93 5.14 -13.62
C ASP A 278 -3.96 4.26 -12.85
N ILE A 279 -3.26 3.41 -13.60
CA ILE A 279 -2.08 2.67 -13.16
C ILE A 279 -0.85 3.33 -13.78
N VAL A 280 0.07 3.79 -12.92
CA VAL A 280 1.27 4.53 -13.34
C VAL A 280 2.48 3.61 -13.32
N LEU A 281 3.17 3.48 -14.46
CA LEU A 281 4.44 2.76 -14.58
C LEU A 281 5.62 3.65 -14.22
N MET A 282 6.44 3.14 -13.33
CA MET A 282 7.74 3.68 -12.94
C MET A 282 8.72 2.53 -12.68
N HIS A 283 9.99 2.87 -12.43
CA HIS A 283 11.03 1.89 -12.10
C HIS A 283 11.77 2.36 -10.83
N ASP A 284 11.63 1.59 -9.75
CA ASP A 284 12.21 1.91 -8.44
C ASP A 284 13.74 1.75 -8.36
N ILE A 285 14.34 1.29 -9.44
CA ILE A 285 15.79 1.11 -9.54
C ILE A 285 16.57 2.42 -9.78
N TYR A 286 15.89 3.52 -10.05
CA TYR A 286 16.51 4.82 -10.34
C TYR A 286 16.31 5.82 -9.20
N SER A 287 17.37 6.45 -8.74
CA SER A 287 17.30 7.52 -7.72
C SER A 287 16.48 8.73 -8.17
N ALA A 288 16.48 9.03 -9.46
CA ALA A 288 15.65 10.10 -10.02
C ALA A 288 14.17 9.82 -9.88
N THR A 289 13.74 8.56 -10.00
CA THR A 289 12.35 8.14 -9.77
C THR A 289 11.97 8.30 -8.30
N VAL A 290 12.82 7.86 -7.37
CA VAL A 290 12.60 8.04 -5.92
C VAL A 290 12.37 9.51 -5.58
N ASN A 291 13.28 10.39 -6.03
CA ASN A 291 13.15 11.82 -5.77
C ASN A 291 11.91 12.43 -6.44
N GLY A 292 11.57 12.00 -7.65
CA GLY A 292 10.40 12.49 -8.38
C GLY A 292 9.09 12.09 -7.70
N VAL A 293 9.03 10.90 -7.13
CA VAL A 293 7.88 10.41 -6.36
C VAL A 293 7.73 11.21 -5.06
N ASP A 294 8.80 11.45 -4.30
CA ASP A 294 8.74 12.32 -3.10
C ASP A 294 8.28 13.75 -3.43
N MET A 295 8.62 14.26 -4.62
CA MET A 295 8.18 15.59 -5.09
C MET A 295 6.72 15.63 -5.52
N VAL A 296 6.18 14.54 -6.07
CA VAL A 296 4.83 14.54 -6.66
C VAL A 296 3.75 14.21 -5.65
N ILE A 297 4.02 13.36 -4.65
CA ILE A 297 3.02 12.90 -3.66
C ILE A 297 2.30 14.07 -2.98
N PRO A 298 2.97 15.06 -2.37
CA PRO A 298 2.26 16.16 -1.70
C PRO A 298 1.34 16.93 -2.65
N LYS A 299 1.76 17.13 -3.90
CA LYS A 299 0.96 17.83 -4.91
C LYS A 299 -0.27 17.02 -5.36
N LEU A 300 -0.14 15.69 -5.41
CA LEU A 300 -1.26 14.79 -5.69
C LEU A 300 -2.27 14.79 -4.55
N ILE A 301 -1.80 14.77 -3.29
CA ILE A 301 -2.65 14.89 -2.11
C ILE A 301 -3.45 16.19 -2.16
N ASP A 302 -2.80 17.33 -2.48
CA ASP A 302 -3.46 18.64 -2.62
C ASP A 302 -4.52 18.64 -3.72
N ARG A 303 -4.36 17.82 -4.77
CA ARG A 303 -5.35 17.64 -5.85
C ARG A 303 -6.44 16.60 -5.54
N GLY A 304 -6.45 16.05 -4.33
CA GLY A 304 -7.41 15.06 -3.86
C GLY A 304 -7.14 13.62 -4.31
N TYR A 305 -5.90 13.31 -4.74
CA TYR A 305 -5.51 11.95 -5.09
C TYR A 305 -5.01 11.17 -3.86
N ARG A 306 -5.32 9.90 -3.85
CA ARG A 306 -4.75 8.88 -2.98
C ARG A 306 -3.99 7.86 -3.82
N ILE A 307 -2.77 7.52 -3.39
CA ILE A 307 -1.94 6.51 -4.04
C ILE A 307 -2.14 5.21 -3.28
N VAL A 308 -2.54 4.18 -3.99
CA VAL A 308 -2.86 2.85 -3.46
C VAL A 308 -2.16 1.76 -4.27
N SER A 309 -2.20 0.52 -3.80
CA SER A 309 -1.77 -0.63 -4.61
C SER A 309 -2.77 -0.96 -5.73
N VAL A 310 -2.37 -1.80 -6.68
CA VAL A 310 -3.27 -2.21 -7.78
C VAL A 310 -4.49 -2.94 -7.23
N SER A 311 -4.29 -3.94 -6.36
CA SER A 311 -5.42 -4.69 -5.78
C SER A 311 -6.36 -3.79 -5.00
N GLU A 312 -5.84 -2.82 -4.25
CA GLU A 312 -6.66 -1.83 -3.54
C GLU A 312 -7.45 -0.94 -4.51
N LEU A 313 -6.81 -0.48 -5.60
CA LEU A 313 -7.48 0.35 -6.60
C LEU A 313 -8.70 -0.36 -7.19
N PHE A 314 -8.55 -1.63 -7.59
CA PHE A 314 -9.65 -2.42 -8.15
C PHE A 314 -10.73 -2.73 -7.10
N SER A 315 -10.34 -3.05 -5.87
CA SER A 315 -11.28 -3.27 -4.75
C SER A 315 -12.11 -2.01 -4.45
N ILE A 316 -11.49 -0.83 -4.39
CA ILE A 316 -12.16 0.46 -4.18
C ILE A 316 -13.21 0.72 -5.29
N ARG A 317 -12.95 0.24 -6.50
CA ARG A 317 -13.85 0.37 -7.66
C ARG A 317 -14.93 -0.72 -7.73
N GLY A 318 -14.89 -1.70 -6.85
CA GLY A 318 -15.78 -2.86 -6.91
C GLY A 318 -15.53 -3.73 -8.15
N MET A 319 -14.30 -3.72 -8.68
CA MET A 319 -13.90 -4.48 -9.86
C MET A 319 -13.12 -5.72 -9.44
N GLU A 320 -13.44 -6.86 -10.05
CA GLU A 320 -12.68 -8.09 -9.85
C GLU A 320 -11.57 -8.23 -10.89
N LEU A 321 -10.42 -8.70 -10.42
CA LEU A 321 -9.27 -9.04 -11.26
C LEU A 321 -9.34 -10.50 -11.66
N GLU A 322 -9.57 -10.79 -12.93
CA GLU A 322 -9.76 -12.14 -13.46
C GLU A 322 -8.47 -12.69 -14.09
N SER A 323 -8.25 -13.99 -13.90
CA SER A 323 -7.12 -14.73 -14.50
C SER A 323 -7.06 -14.58 -16.02
N GLY A 324 -5.86 -14.35 -16.56
CA GLY A 324 -5.60 -14.23 -17.99
C GLY A 324 -6.08 -12.93 -18.64
N LYS A 325 -6.81 -12.08 -17.92
CA LYS A 325 -7.19 -10.74 -18.39
C LYS A 325 -6.07 -9.73 -18.16
N VAL A 326 -6.04 -8.70 -19.02
CA VAL A 326 -5.04 -7.62 -19.02
C VAL A 326 -5.70 -6.33 -18.58
N TYR A 327 -5.13 -5.66 -17.59
CA TYR A 327 -5.65 -4.43 -16.98
C TYR A 327 -4.58 -3.33 -17.03
N GLY A 328 -4.93 -2.15 -17.52
CA GLY A 328 -4.08 -0.95 -17.51
C GLY A 328 -4.61 0.16 -16.61
N ARG A 329 -5.87 0.06 -16.19
CA ARG A 329 -6.59 1.04 -15.37
C ARG A 329 -7.84 0.43 -14.73
N ALA A 330 -8.43 1.13 -13.76
CA ALA A 330 -9.66 0.74 -13.06
C ALA A 330 -10.73 1.86 -13.17
N TYR A 331 -11.64 1.73 -14.14
CA TYR A 331 -12.77 2.66 -14.34
C TYR A 331 -14.11 1.97 -14.17
#